data_afeb94e611db4a788a3e9d852201e44d
#
_entry.id   afeb94e611db4a788a3e9d852201e44d
#
_cell.length_a   1.000
_cell.length_b   1.000
_cell.length_c   1.000
_cell.angle_alpha   90.00
_cell.angle_beta   90.00
_cell.angle_gamma   90.00
#
_symmetry.space_group_name_H-M   'P 1'
#
loop_
_entity.id
_entity.type
_entity.pdbx_description
1 polymer ?
#
loop_
_entity_poly.entity_id
_entity_poly.type
_entity_poly.pdbx_seq_one_letter_code
_entity_poly.pdbx_strand_id
1 'polypeptide(L)'
;MTKGGNRLLLDLYRTMRRIRTFEERVNELFVRGQTAGSMLHMSIGEVAISGVCRAMEQSDSFTTHHRGHGIFIARGADPNRMMSEIAGKADGYCSGKGGSMHIADMGLGALGANAIVGGGIPHV
;
A
#
# COMPACT_ATOMS: atom_id res chain seq x y z
N MET A 1 26.37 -15.70 8.92
CA MET A 1 25.21 -15.32 8.07
C MET A 1 25.65 -15.45 6.60
N THR A 2 24.91 -16.19 5.78
CA THR A 2 25.22 -16.38 4.36
C THR A 2 24.97 -15.10 3.57
N LYS A 3 25.71 -14.88 2.46
CA LYS A 3 25.52 -13.70 1.57
C LYS A 3 24.07 -13.53 1.11
N GLY A 4 23.32 -14.62 0.93
CA GLY A 4 21.90 -14.58 0.56
C GLY A 4 20.99 -14.06 1.68
N GLY A 5 21.25 -14.40 2.95
CA GLY A 5 20.49 -13.91 4.09
C GLY A 5 20.61 -12.40 4.29
N ASN A 6 21.82 -11.85 4.08
CA ASN A 6 22.03 -10.40 4.19
C ASN A 6 21.27 -9.62 3.09
N ARG A 7 21.21 -10.15 1.86
CA ARG A 7 20.46 -9.52 0.77
C ARG A 7 18.96 -9.47 1.08
N LEU A 8 18.40 -10.58 1.55
CA LEU A 8 16.98 -10.63 1.96
C LEU A 8 16.66 -9.59 3.03
N LEU A 9 17.47 -9.52 4.09
CA LEU A 9 17.27 -8.54 5.18
C LEU A 9 17.34 -7.09 4.67
N LEU A 10 18.27 -6.78 3.76
CA LEU A 10 18.37 -5.45 3.15
C LEU A 10 17.14 -5.11 2.30
N ASP A 11 16.62 -6.07 1.53
CA ASP A 11 15.44 -5.84 0.70
C ASP A 11 14.18 -5.63 1.56
N LEU A 12 14.01 -6.41 2.63
CA LEU A 12 12.94 -6.21 3.61
C LEU A 12 13.06 -4.83 4.27
N TYR A 13 14.27 -4.46 4.73
CA TYR A 13 14.50 -3.15 5.34
C TYR A 13 14.18 -1.99 4.36
N ARG A 14 14.60 -2.10 3.10
CA ARG A 14 14.29 -1.09 2.07
C ARG A 14 12.78 -0.95 1.86
N THR A 15 12.05 -2.06 1.80
CA THR A 15 10.59 -2.04 1.66
C THR A 15 9.94 -1.36 2.86
N MET A 16 10.35 -1.72 4.08
CA MET A 16 9.87 -1.08 5.32
C MET A 16 10.14 0.43 5.33
N ARG A 17 11.34 0.85 4.91
CA ARG A 17 11.71 2.27 4.82
C ARG A 17 10.88 3.01 3.77
N ARG A 18 10.63 2.39 2.61
CA ARG A 18 9.76 2.97 1.56
C ARG A 18 8.34 3.18 2.07
N ILE A 19 7.75 2.18 2.73
CA ILE A 19 6.42 2.28 3.34
C ILE A 19 6.40 3.44 4.36
N ARG A 20 7.35 3.48 5.28
CA ARG A 20 7.43 4.53 6.30
C ARG A 20 7.52 5.93 5.67
N THR A 21 8.44 6.13 4.72
CA THR A 21 8.64 7.42 4.06
C THR A 21 7.39 7.85 3.29
N PHE A 22 6.73 6.90 2.60
CA PHE A 22 5.49 7.19 1.89
C PHE A 22 4.39 7.66 2.85
N GLU A 23 4.17 6.93 3.95
CA GLU A 23 3.14 7.26 4.93
C GLU A 23 3.37 8.61 5.61
N GLU A 24 4.62 8.93 5.94
CA GLU A 24 4.99 10.23 6.50
C GLU A 24 4.65 11.36 5.51
N ARG A 25 4.91 11.16 4.21
CA ARG A 25 4.54 12.13 3.16
C ARG A 25 3.04 12.26 2.96
N VAL A 26 2.30 11.14 2.98
CA VAL A 26 0.83 11.17 2.92
C VAL A 26 0.26 11.93 4.11
N ASN A 27 0.81 11.71 5.31
CA ASN A 27 0.38 12.45 6.50
C ASN A 27 0.61 13.97 6.36
N GLU A 28 1.76 14.38 5.82
CA GLU A 28 2.03 15.81 5.54
C GLU A 28 0.98 16.42 4.60
N LEU A 29 0.60 15.70 3.53
CA LEU A 29 -0.45 16.15 2.60
C LEU A 29 -1.80 16.23 3.29
N PHE A 30 -2.13 15.25 4.12
CA PHE A 30 -3.39 15.21 4.87
C PHE A 30 -3.51 16.41 5.81
N VAL A 31 -2.48 16.69 6.60
CA VAL A 31 -2.45 17.84 7.53
C VAL A 31 -2.59 19.16 6.79
N ARG A 32 -2.11 19.25 5.55
CA ARG A 32 -2.24 20.43 4.68
C ARG A 32 -3.59 20.50 3.94
N GLY A 33 -4.49 19.54 4.14
CA GLY A 33 -5.78 19.47 3.42
C GLY A 33 -5.64 19.18 1.91
N GLN A 34 -4.58 18.50 1.51
CA GLN A 34 -4.24 18.21 0.11
C GLN A 34 -4.58 16.76 -0.30
N THR A 35 -5.36 16.06 0.50
CA THR A 35 -5.86 14.71 0.19
C THR A 35 -7.35 14.74 -0.17
N ALA A 36 -7.77 13.80 -1.02
CA ALA A 36 -9.18 13.56 -1.24
C ALA A 36 -9.79 12.85 -0.02
N GLY A 37 -10.86 13.43 0.52
CA GLY A 37 -11.53 12.88 1.69
C GLY A 37 -10.98 13.37 3.03
N SER A 38 -11.77 13.15 4.07
CA SER A 38 -11.57 13.67 5.43
C SER A 38 -10.90 12.67 6.38
N MET A 39 -10.56 11.47 5.91
CA MET A 39 -9.97 10.40 6.74
C MET A 39 -8.73 9.81 6.08
N LEU A 40 -7.71 9.60 6.89
CA LEU A 40 -6.47 8.93 6.51
C LEU A 40 -6.19 7.80 7.50
N HIS A 41 -5.92 6.60 6.96
CA HIS A 41 -5.53 5.44 7.75
C HIS A 41 -4.18 4.93 7.25
N MET A 42 -3.15 5.10 8.05
CA MET A 42 -1.77 4.76 7.68
C MET A 42 -1.40 3.33 8.04
N SER A 43 -0.46 2.75 7.29
CA SER A 43 0.15 1.43 7.52
C SER A 43 1.44 1.52 8.36
N ILE A 44 1.69 2.62 9.04
CA ILE A 44 2.91 2.79 9.87
C ILE A 44 2.95 1.71 10.95
N GLY A 45 4.06 0.96 11.00
CA GLY A 45 4.25 -0.12 11.97
C GLY A 45 3.82 -1.50 11.48
N GLU A 46 3.11 -1.61 10.36
CA GLU A 46 2.69 -2.90 9.77
C GLU A 46 3.86 -3.58 9.00
N VAL A 47 4.97 -3.78 9.68
CA VAL A 47 6.24 -4.24 9.08
C VAL A 47 6.20 -5.68 8.56
N ALA A 48 5.33 -6.52 9.12
CA ALA A 48 5.13 -7.91 8.69
C ALA A 48 4.66 -8.01 7.23
N ILE A 49 3.99 -6.98 6.69
CA ILE A 49 3.56 -6.90 5.29
C ILE A 49 4.73 -7.13 4.32
N SER A 50 5.90 -6.55 4.61
CA SER A 50 7.09 -6.72 3.77
C SER A 50 7.52 -8.18 3.67
N GLY A 51 7.44 -8.93 4.77
CA GLY A 51 7.76 -10.36 4.82
C GLY A 51 6.75 -11.20 4.06
N VAL A 52 5.46 -10.98 4.27
CA VAL A 52 4.38 -11.70 3.57
C VAL A 52 4.48 -11.46 2.06
N CYS A 53 4.58 -10.22 1.61
CA CYS A 53 4.69 -9.89 0.19
C CYS A 53 5.95 -10.46 -0.46
N ARG A 54 7.03 -10.65 0.30
CA ARG A 54 8.25 -11.29 -0.22
C ARG A 54 8.06 -12.79 -0.46
N ALA A 55 7.15 -13.45 0.28
CA ALA A 55 6.80 -14.85 0.11
C ALA A 55 5.74 -15.10 -0.97
N MET A 56 5.00 -14.06 -1.36
CA MET A 56 4.00 -14.15 -2.43
C MET A 56 4.64 -14.27 -3.81
N GLU A 57 4.00 -15.04 -4.70
CA GLU A 57 4.34 -15.10 -6.10
C GLU A 57 3.75 -13.91 -6.88
N GLN A 58 4.27 -13.65 -8.08
CA GLN A 58 3.75 -12.54 -8.92
C GLN A 58 2.30 -12.78 -9.36
N SER A 59 1.90 -14.04 -9.51
CA SER A 59 0.55 -14.47 -9.89
C SER A 59 -0.47 -14.40 -8.76
N ASP A 60 -0.01 -14.25 -7.51
CA ASP A 60 -0.91 -14.20 -6.36
C ASP A 60 -1.74 -12.92 -6.35
N SER A 61 -3.02 -13.08 -6.02
CA SER A 61 -3.95 -11.98 -5.80
C SER A 61 -4.16 -11.74 -4.31
N PHE A 62 -4.56 -10.52 -3.96
CA PHE A 62 -4.85 -10.17 -2.58
C PHE A 62 -5.99 -9.14 -2.46
N THR A 63 -6.65 -9.17 -1.34
CA THR A 63 -7.50 -8.09 -0.84
C THR A 63 -6.87 -7.46 0.39
N THR A 64 -7.24 -6.23 0.72
CA THR A 64 -6.77 -5.57 1.92
C THR A 64 -7.87 -4.73 2.57
N HIS A 65 -7.59 -4.21 3.74
CA HIS A 65 -8.48 -3.31 4.49
C HIS A 65 -8.09 -1.83 4.23
N HIS A 66 -8.69 -0.92 4.98
CA HIS A 66 -8.50 0.54 4.87
C HIS A 66 -7.05 1.03 5.12
N ARG A 67 -6.13 0.21 5.62
CA ARG A 67 -4.68 0.50 5.78
C ARG A 67 -3.87 -0.24 4.71
N GLY A 68 -4.27 -0.11 3.44
CA GLY A 68 -3.71 -0.89 2.34
C GLY A 68 -2.40 -0.37 1.75
N HIS A 69 -1.93 0.84 2.08
CA HIS A 69 -0.77 1.43 1.41
C HIS A 69 0.48 0.57 1.49
N GLY A 70 0.74 -0.03 2.66
CA GLY A 70 1.94 -0.85 2.87
C GLY A 70 2.01 -2.04 1.94
N ILE A 71 0.91 -2.79 1.80
CA ILE A 71 0.88 -3.98 0.92
C ILE A 71 1.01 -3.58 -0.55
N PHE A 72 0.39 -2.49 -0.99
CA PHE A 72 0.56 -1.99 -2.35
C PHE A 72 2.01 -1.65 -2.67
N ILE A 73 2.69 -0.92 -1.79
CA ILE A 73 4.12 -0.58 -1.94
C ILE A 73 4.98 -1.84 -1.95
N ALA A 74 4.71 -2.79 -1.06
CA ALA A 74 5.46 -4.03 -0.96
C ALA A 74 5.29 -4.93 -2.19
N ARG A 75 4.12 -4.85 -2.85
CA ARG A 75 3.81 -5.55 -4.13
C ARG A 75 4.33 -4.81 -5.36
N GLY A 76 4.96 -3.65 -5.20
CA GLY A 76 5.60 -2.93 -6.29
C GLY A 76 4.76 -1.81 -6.93
N ALA A 77 3.70 -1.36 -6.26
CA ALA A 77 2.95 -0.19 -6.72
C ALA A 77 3.84 1.05 -6.87
N ASP A 78 3.53 1.87 -7.87
CA ASP A 78 4.18 3.16 -8.05
C ASP A 78 3.70 4.16 -6.98
N PRO A 79 4.58 4.63 -6.08
CA PRO A 79 4.21 5.57 -5.04
C PRO A 79 3.66 6.90 -5.57
N ASN A 80 4.08 7.33 -6.77
CA ASN A 80 3.58 8.57 -7.37
C ASN A 80 2.11 8.42 -7.77
N ARG A 81 1.75 7.30 -8.41
CA ARG A 81 0.35 7.01 -8.74
C ARG A 81 -0.51 6.82 -7.49
N MET A 82 0.04 6.19 -6.44
CA MET A 82 -0.65 6.10 -5.16
C MET A 82 -0.88 7.49 -4.54
N MET A 83 0.13 8.35 -4.56
CA MET A 83 0.03 9.72 -4.06
C MET A 83 -1.00 10.53 -4.86
N SER A 84 -1.02 10.39 -6.19
CA SER A 84 -2.02 10.99 -7.06
C SER A 84 -3.44 10.53 -6.72
N GLU A 85 -3.63 9.23 -6.46
CA GLU A 85 -4.92 8.69 -6.03
C GLU A 85 -5.39 9.30 -4.70
N ILE A 86 -4.50 9.36 -3.71
CA ILE A 86 -4.79 9.93 -2.40
C ILE A 86 -5.11 11.42 -2.49
N ALA A 87 -4.45 12.13 -3.41
CA ALA A 87 -4.71 13.54 -3.69
C ALA A 87 -5.94 13.79 -4.60
N GLY A 88 -6.67 12.74 -5.01
CA GLY A 88 -7.86 12.86 -5.86
C GLY A 88 -7.55 13.23 -7.31
N LYS A 89 -6.37 12.89 -7.83
CA LYS A 89 -5.93 13.19 -9.19
C LYS A 89 -6.34 12.09 -10.18
N ALA A 90 -6.61 12.48 -11.42
CA ALA A 90 -7.04 11.57 -12.48
C ALA A 90 -5.99 10.52 -12.90
N ASP A 91 -4.72 10.78 -12.67
CA ASP A 91 -3.59 9.89 -12.95
C ASP A 91 -3.32 8.87 -11.81
N GLY A 92 -4.12 8.88 -10.75
CA GLY A 92 -4.12 7.86 -9.70
C GLY A 92 -4.57 6.48 -10.20
N TYR A 93 -4.42 5.46 -9.36
CA TYR A 93 -4.78 4.07 -9.69
C TYR A 93 -6.26 3.88 -10.01
N CYS A 94 -7.15 4.59 -9.31
CA CYS A 94 -8.60 4.56 -9.49
C CYS A 94 -9.12 5.92 -10.01
N SER A 95 -8.30 6.65 -10.74
CA SER A 95 -8.61 7.99 -11.29
C SER A 95 -9.02 9.00 -10.20
N GLY A 96 -8.42 8.90 -9.03
CA GLY A 96 -8.67 9.78 -7.88
C GLY A 96 -10.00 9.53 -7.15
N LYS A 97 -10.73 8.48 -7.50
CA LYS A 97 -12.06 8.18 -6.93
C LYS A 97 -12.00 7.30 -5.68
N GLY A 98 -10.96 6.47 -5.55
CA GLY A 98 -10.78 5.56 -4.42
C GLY A 98 -10.18 6.24 -3.19
N GLY A 99 -9.36 7.26 -3.40
CA GLY A 99 -8.65 7.95 -2.33
C GLY A 99 -7.71 7.01 -1.56
N SER A 100 -7.50 7.30 -0.27
CA SER A 100 -6.58 6.53 0.57
C SER A 100 -7.01 5.08 0.83
N MET A 101 -8.32 4.80 0.88
CA MET A 101 -8.84 3.54 1.40
C MET A 101 -9.24 2.51 0.33
N HIS A 102 -9.31 2.89 -0.94
CA HIS A 102 -9.87 2.05 -2.00
C HIS A 102 -8.99 1.98 -3.25
N ILE A 103 -7.67 1.92 -3.06
CA ILE A 103 -6.74 1.69 -4.17
C ILE A 103 -6.92 0.25 -4.67
N ALA A 104 -6.99 0.09 -6.00
CA ALA A 104 -7.06 -1.21 -6.66
C ALA A 104 -6.18 -1.21 -7.91
N ASP A 105 -5.56 -2.34 -8.22
CA ASP A 105 -4.80 -2.56 -9.46
C ASP A 105 -4.70 -4.06 -9.75
N MET A 106 -5.47 -4.52 -10.73
CA MET A 106 -5.47 -5.93 -11.15
C MET A 106 -4.11 -6.38 -11.69
N GLY A 107 -3.31 -5.46 -12.25
CA GLY A 107 -1.95 -5.75 -12.72
C GLY A 107 -0.97 -6.14 -11.60
N LEU A 108 -1.25 -5.71 -10.37
CA LEU A 108 -0.51 -6.09 -9.16
C LEU A 108 -1.16 -7.25 -8.40
N GLY A 109 -2.24 -7.83 -8.92
CA GLY A 109 -3.05 -8.82 -8.19
C GLY A 109 -3.89 -8.21 -7.07
N ALA A 110 -4.00 -6.88 -7.02
CA ALA A 110 -4.74 -6.17 -5.96
C ALA A 110 -6.21 -6.05 -6.35
N LEU A 111 -7.05 -6.93 -5.82
CA LEU A 111 -8.49 -6.99 -6.11
C LEU A 111 -9.27 -5.83 -5.49
N GLY A 112 -8.67 -5.13 -4.55
CA GLY A 112 -9.22 -3.94 -3.91
C GLY A 112 -8.97 -3.86 -2.42
N ALA A 113 -9.27 -2.67 -1.87
CA ALA A 113 -9.25 -2.41 -0.44
C ALA A 113 -10.67 -2.16 0.07
N ASN A 114 -10.99 -2.66 1.26
CA ASN A 114 -12.32 -2.58 1.86
C ASN A 114 -12.25 -1.85 3.20
N ALA A 115 -13.08 -0.83 3.37
CA ALA A 115 -13.22 -0.10 4.65
C ALA A 115 -13.91 -0.94 5.74
N ILE A 116 -14.66 -1.98 5.36
CA ILE A 116 -15.22 -2.97 6.30
C ILE A 116 -14.11 -3.96 6.63
N VAL A 117 -13.50 -3.83 7.80
CA VAL A 117 -12.22 -4.47 8.17
C VAL A 117 -12.20 -5.98 7.97
N GLY A 118 -13.22 -6.70 8.37
CA GLY A 118 -13.39 -8.14 8.16
C GLY A 118 -13.97 -8.54 6.80
N GLY A 119 -14.35 -7.56 5.97
CA GLY A 119 -15.07 -7.80 4.71
C GLY A 119 -14.24 -8.48 3.63
N GLY A 120 -12.90 -8.45 3.73
CA GLY A 120 -12.02 -9.15 2.80
C GLY A 120 -12.05 -10.68 2.93
N ILE A 121 -12.35 -11.20 4.13
CA ILE A 121 -12.28 -12.65 4.42
C ILE A 121 -13.22 -13.48 3.55
N PRO A 122 -14.50 -13.10 3.33
CA PRO A 122 -15.41 -13.87 2.50
C PRO A 122 -15.16 -13.73 0.99
N HIS A 123 -14.20 -12.92 0.56
CA HIS A 123 -13.88 -12.70 -0.85
C HIS A 123 -12.61 -13.43 -1.31
N VAL A 124 -12.01 -14.27 -0.47
CA VAL A 124 -10.78 -15.05 -0.75
C VAL A 124 -11.11 -16.48 -1.07
#